data_8d74487f3453b369e92ef79e2bf2ae0e
#
_entry.id   8d74487f3453b369e92ef79e2bf2ae0e
#
_cell.length_a   1.000
_cell.length_b   1.000
_cell.length_c   1.000
_cell.angle_alpha   90.00
_cell.angle_beta   90.00
_cell.angle_gamma   90.00
#
_symmetry.space_group_name_H-M   'P 1'
#
loop_
_entity.id
_entity.type
_entity.pdbx_description
1 polymer ?
#
loop_
_entity_poly.entity_id
_entity_poly.type
_entity_poly.pdbx_seq_one_letter_code
_entity_poly.pdbx_strand_id
1 'polypeptide(L)'
;EQGGYDFAFLQDQSQNPANYGRDATASILTGLTTLADKVRAASPSCKVILEETWTFSSASYGGFTDFPTFETYNDAGAKAMAKAAGTWVSPIGPAFRQVREGGSGINLYYSDSKHQSEYGAYLKACVNYLVLFGERFGADPADCGLNPDKAAYLRSVAEQIVLGNE
;
A
#
# COMPACT_ATOMS: atom_id res chain seq x y z
N GLU A 1 24.20 1.54 -14.26
CA GLU A 1 22.83 1.36 -13.74
C GLU A 1 21.95 0.90 -14.88
N GLN A 2 21.11 -0.12 -14.65
CA GLN A 2 20.14 -0.56 -15.64
C GLN A 2 18.94 0.38 -15.56
N GLY A 3 18.43 0.82 -16.71
CA GLY A 3 17.22 1.61 -16.88
C GLY A 3 16.20 0.87 -17.74
N GLY A 4 15.17 1.60 -18.23
CA GLY A 4 14.16 1.04 -19.13
C GLY A 4 12.99 0.36 -18.41
N TYR A 5 12.71 0.79 -17.19
CA TYR A 5 11.53 0.34 -16.42
C TYR A 5 10.31 1.18 -16.77
N ASP A 6 9.16 0.54 -16.92
CA ASP A 6 7.86 1.23 -17.08
C ASP A 6 7.31 1.69 -15.73
N PHE A 7 7.52 0.86 -14.68
CA PHE A 7 7.04 1.11 -13.33
C PHE A 7 8.12 0.80 -12.29
N ALA A 8 8.12 1.56 -11.21
CA ALA A 8 8.96 1.30 -10.04
C ALA A 8 8.15 1.51 -8.76
N PHE A 9 8.06 0.47 -7.95
CA PHE A 9 7.46 0.54 -6.63
C PHE A 9 8.54 0.86 -5.60
N LEU A 10 8.29 1.86 -4.78
CA LEU A 10 9.12 2.23 -3.64
C LEU A 10 8.31 2.03 -2.37
N GLN A 11 8.86 1.29 -1.43
CA GLN A 11 8.27 1.07 -0.12
C GLN A 11 9.22 1.61 0.95
N ASP A 12 8.69 2.41 1.86
CA ASP A 12 9.44 2.86 3.04
C ASP A 12 9.21 1.89 4.21
N GLN A 13 9.95 2.11 5.30
CA GLN A 13 9.74 1.38 6.54
C GLN A 13 8.33 1.68 7.07
N SER A 14 7.62 0.64 7.51
CA SER A 14 6.17 0.62 7.74
C SER A 14 5.59 1.77 8.57
N GLN A 15 6.37 2.35 9.49
CA GLN A 15 5.91 3.45 10.35
C GLN A 15 6.33 4.84 9.84
N ASN A 16 7.21 4.92 8.84
CA ASN A 16 7.70 6.20 8.34
C ASN A 16 6.60 7.08 7.73
N PRO A 17 5.66 6.55 6.94
CA PRO A 17 4.53 7.37 6.49
C PRO A 17 3.71 7.92 7.65
N ALA A 18 3.41 7.10 8.66
CA ALA A 18 2.66 7.57 9.83
C ALA A 18 3.44 8.61 10.65
N ASN A 19 4.74 8.43 10.84
CA ASN A 19 5.59 9.41 11.49
C ASN A 19 5.64 10.73 10.70
N TYR A 20 5.75 10.65 9.37
CA TYR A 20 5.71 11.83 8.51
C TYR A 20 4.33 12.52 8.55
N GLY A 21 3.25 11.77 8.60
CA GLY A 21 1.89 12.32 8.75
C GLY A 21 1.67 13.03 10.06
N ARG A 22 2.33 12.58 11.14
CA ARG A 22 2.28 13.22 12.47
C ARG A 22 3.20 14.42 12.57
N ASP A 23 4.41 14.30 12.02
CA ASP A 23 5.44 15.34 12.12
C ASP A 23 6.33 15.28 10.87
N ALA A 24 6.04 16.10 9.88
CA ALA A 24 6.63 16.08 8.54
C ALA A 24 8.17 16.21 8.56
N THR A 25 8.84 15.18 9.06
CA THR A 25 10.30 15.14 9.23
C THR A 25 10.99 15.06 7.86
N ALA A 26 11.76 16.06 7.52
CA ALA A 26 12.43 16.20 6.22
C ALA A 26 13.32 14.99 5.85
N SER A 27 13.97 14.34 6.82
CA SER A 27 14.83 13.18 6.57
C SER A 27 14.05 11.96 6.02
N ILE A 28 12.79 11.76 6.44
CA ILE A 28 11.93 10.68 5.92
C ILE A 28 11.66 10.93 4.43
N LEU A 29 11.27 12.15 4.07
CA LEU A 29 10.97 12.50 2.68
C LEU A 29 12.22 12.46 1.77
N THR A 30 13.40 12.83 2.30
CA THR A 30 14.64 12.87 1.53
C THR A 30 15.01 11.51 0.93
N GLY A 31 14.80 10.42 1.67
CA GLY A 31 15.05 9.06 1.17
C GLY A 31 14.17 8.73 -0.05
N LEU A 32 12.88 8.98 0.06
CA LEU A 32 11.93 8.74 -1.02
C LEU A 32 12.23 9.60 -2.26
N THR A 33 12.43 10.90 -2.09
CA THR A 33 12.73 11.80 -3.21
C THR A 33 14.02 11.41 -3.91
N THR A 34 15.07 11.09 -3.15
CA THR A 34 16.35 10.64 -3.72
C THR A 34 16.22 9.39 -4.57
N LEU A 35 15.44 8.40 -4.08
CA LEU A 35 15.22 7.16 -4.84
C LEU A 35 14.35 7.40 -6.07
N ALA A 36 13.27 8.18 -5.94
CA ALA A 36 12.41 8.54 -7.07
C ALA A 36 13.18 9.26 -8.18
N ASP A 37 14.05 10.20 -7.82
CA ASP A 37 14.86 10.94 -8.78
C ASP A 37 15.91 10.05 -9.47
N LYS A 38 16.53 9.11 -8.75
CA LYS A 38 17.42 8.11 -9.36
C LYS A 38 16.68 7.21 -10.35
N VAL A 39 15.47 6.77 -10.03
CA VAL A 39 14.65 5.98 -10.95
C VAL A 39 14.34 6.79 -12.21
N ARG A 40 13.89 8.04 -12.07
CA ARG A 40 13.57 8.92 -13.20
C ARG A 40 14.80 9.24 -14.06
N ALA A 41 15.95 9.43 -13.44
CA ALA A 41 17.19 9.65 -14.18
C ALA A 41 17.59 8.44 -15.03
N ALA A 42 17.39 7.21 -14.54
CA ALA A 42 17.68 5.98 -15.27
C ALA A 42 16.55 5.56 -16.24
N SER A 43 15.31 5.95 -15.97
CA SER A 43 14.11 5.60 -16.74
C SER A 43 13.15 6.80 -16.77
N PRO A 44 13.34 7.77 -17.68
CA PRO A 44 12.59 9.03 -17.68
C PRO A 44 11.07 8.88 -17.85
N SER A 45 10.60 7.81 -18.49
CA SER A 45 9.18 7.50 -18.66
C SER A 45 8.59 6.65 -17.53
N CYS A 46 9.41 6.21 -16.57
CA CYS A 46 8.99 5.34 -15.48
C CYS A 46 7.99 6.03 -14.57
N LYS A 47 6.87 5.36 -14.33
CA LYS A 47 5.91 5.75 -13.29
C LYS A 47 6.41 5.24 -11.95
N VAL A 48 6.78 6.17 -11.06
CA VAL A 48 7.23 5.84 -9.71
C VAL A 48 6.02 5.82 -8.77
N ILE A 49 5.86 4.75 -8.01
CA ILE A 49 4.72 4.49 -7.15
C ILE A 49 5.24 4.29 -5.73
N LEU A 50 4.74 5.09 -4.77
CA LEU A 50 4.95 4.84 -3.36
C LEU A 50 3.93 3.78 -2.90
N GLU A 51 4.39 2.65 -2.41
CA GLU A 51 3.53 1.70 -1.71
C GLU A 51 3.21 2.25 -0.32
N GLU A 52 1.94 2.59 -0.09
CA GLU A 52 1.45 2.87 1.23
C GLU A 52 1.40 1.57 2.03
N THR A 53 2.26 1.45 3.03
CA THR A 53 2.28 0.28 3.89
C THR A 53 1.03 0.22 4.77
N TRP A 54 0.67 -0.98 5.19
CA TRP A 54 -0.44 -1.20 6.13
C TRP A 54 0.00 -0.99 7.57
N THR A 55 -0.94 -0.61 8.41
CA THR A 55 -0.72 -0.52 9.86
C THR A 55 -0.70 -1.91 10.49
N PHE A 56 0.06 -2.07 11.57
CA PHE A 56 0.15 -3.35 12.28
C PHE A 56 -1.17 -3.71 12.99
N SER A 57 -1.45 -5.00 13.13
CA SER A 57 -2.66 -5.44 13.81
C SER A 57 -2.66 -5.12 15.31
N SER A 58 -1.48 -5.09 15.93
CA SER A 58 -1.28 -4.59 17.29
C SER A 58 -0.88 -3.12 17.23
N ALA A 59 -1.76 -2.25 17.69
CA ALA A 59 -1.64 -0.80 17.51
C ALA A 59 -0.57 -0.07 18.34
N SER A 60 0.14 -0.74 19.22
CA SER A 60 1.16 -0.11 20.05
C SER A 60 2.55 -0.19 19.42
N TYR A 61 2.79 0.59 18.36
CA TYR A 61 4.11 0.66 17.74
C TYR A 61 4.45 2.09 17.32
N GLY A 62 5.69 2.50 17.50
CA GLY A 62 6.17 3.80 17.02
C GLY A 62 5.53 5.01 17.71
N GLY A 63 5.00 4.84 18.92
CA GLY A 63 4.32 5.91 19.67
C GLY A 63 2.85 6.11 19.29
N PHE A 64 2.27 5.20 18.52
CA PHE A 64 0.83 5.11 18.28
C PHE A 64 0.21 4.10 19.25
N THR A 65 -0.94 4.43 19.85
CA THR A 65 -1.58 3.63 20.90
C THR A 65 -2.77 2.82 20.41
N ASP A 66 -3.29 3.14 19.25
CA ASP A 66 -4.44 2.48 18.65
C ASP A 66 -4.35 2.44 17.12
N PHE A 67 -5.05 1.45 16.52
CA PHE A 67 -5.05 1.23 15.09
C PHE A 67 -5.64 2.41 14.30
N PRO A 68 -6.80 2.98 14.65
CA PRO A 68 -7.37 4.09 13.89
C PRO A 68 -6.46 5.31 13.81
N THR A 69 -5.77 5.63 14.91
CA THR A 69 -4.82 6.75 14.95
C THR A 69 -3.61 6.47 14.07
N PHE A 70 -3.03 5.29 14.18
CA PHE A 70 -1.89 4.89 13.33
C PHE A 70 -2.28 4.95 11.85
N GLU A 71 -3.44 4.37 11.49
CA GLU A 71 -3.95 4.33 10.11
C GLU A 71 -4.17 5.73 9.55
N THR A 72 -4.79 6.62 10.33
CA THR A 72 -5.06 8.00 9.91
C THR A 72 -3.76 8.74 9.57
N TYR A 73 -2.74 8.61 10.40
CA TYR A 73 -1.45 9.25 10.14
C TYR A 73 -0.69 8.56 9.00
N ASN A 74 -0.82 7.25 8.85
CA ASN A 74 -0.19 6.49 7.78
C ASN A 74 -0.72 6.92 6.40
N ASP A 75 -2.03 6.95 6.24
CA ASP A 75 -2.69 7.38 4.99
C ASP A 75 -2.36 8.85 4.66
N ALA A 76 -2.50 9.74 5.64
CA ALA A 76 -2.17 11.15 5.44
C ALA A 76 -0.69 11.35 5.08
N GLY A 77 0.21 10.65 5.76
CA GLY A 77 1.64 10.74 5.52
C GLY A 77 2.06 10.17 4.18
N ALA A 78 1.55 9.01 3.78
CA ALA A 78 1.85 8.42 2.48
C ALA A 78 1.41 9.34 1.33
N LYS A 79 0.20 9.91 1.42
CA LYS A 79 -0.30 10.89 0.43
C LYS A 79 0.55 12.15 0.38
N ALA A 80 0.95 12.68 1.54
CA ALA A 80 1.79 13.87 1.62
C ALA A 80 3.21 13.61 1.06
N MET A 81 3.82 12.47 1.41
CA MET A 81 5.12 12.05 0.89
C MET A 81 5.08 11.87 -0.63
N ALA A 82 4.07 11.15 -1.14
CA ALA A 82 3.91 10.93 -2.56
C ALA A 82 3.74 12.24 -3.34
N LYS A 83 2.89 13.15 -2.84
CA LYS A 83 2.72 14.49 -3.41
C LYS A 83 4.03 15.27 -3.46
N ALA A 84 4.79 15.26 -2.38
CA ALA A 84 6.06 15.99 -2.29
C ALA A 84 7.15 15.39 -3.19
N ALA A 85 7.18 14.05 -3.34
CA ALA A 85 8.12 13.35 -4.22
C ALA A 85 7.64 13.25 -5.68
N GLY A 86 6.42 13.70 -6.00
CA GLY A 86 5.83 13.58 -7.33
C GLY A 86 5.59 12.13 -7.76
N THR A 87 5.27 11.23 -6.81
CA THR A 87 4.99 9.82 -7.09
C THR A 87 3.48 9.54 -7.07
N TRP A 88 3.09 8.39 -7.63
CA TRP A 88 1.76 7.84 -7.41
C TRP A 88 1.72 7.17 -6.02
N VAL A 89 0.51 6.83 -5.55
CA VAL A 89 0.31 6.03 -4.32
C VAL A 89 -0.35 4.72 -4.70
N SER A 90 0.13 3.62 -4.12
CA SER A 90 -0.61 2.36 -4.06
C SER A 90 -1.24 2.25 -2.66
N PRO A 91 -2.58 2.36 -2.53
CA PRO A 91 -3.28 2.53 -1.26
C PRO A 91 -3.51 1.18 -0.55
N ILE A 92 -2.44 0.48 -0.19
CA ILE A 92 -2.50 -0.84 0.44
C ILE A 92 -3.04 -0.72 1.88
N GLY A 93 -2.64 0.33 2.62
CA GLY A 93 -3.12 0.59 3.97
C GLY A 93 -4.65 0.71 4.05
N PRO A 94 -5.29 1.60 3.28
CA PRO A 94 -6.75 1.70 3.19
C PRO A 94 -7.45 0.38 2.85
N ALA A 95 -6.87 -0.44 1.95
CA ALA A 95 -7.44 -1.75 1.62
C ALA A 95 -7.38 -2.73 2.81
N PHE A 96 -6.25 -2.77 3.54
CA PHE A 96 -6.13 -3.55 4.78
C PHE A 96 -7.14 -3.11 5.84
N ARG A 97 -7.30 -1.80 6.02
CA ARG A 97 -8.28 -1.23 6.93
C ARG A 97 -9.70 -1.68 6.58
N GLN A 98 -10.09 -1.58 5.31
CA GLN A 98 -11.45 -1.95 4.88
C GLN A 98 -11.75 -3.43 5.13
N VAL A 99 -10.79 -4.35 4.88
CA VAL A 99 -10.97 -5.77 5.19
C VAL A 99 -11.11 -5.99 6.69
N ARG A 100 -10.29 -5.32 7.49
CA ARG A 100 -10.30 -5.42 8.96
C ARG A 100 -11.63 -4.93 9.55
N GLU A 101 -12.12 -3.78 9.10
CA GLU A 101 -13.36 -3.16 9.59
C GLU A 101 -14.61 -3.83 9.01
N GLY A 102 -14.51 -4.46 7.85
CA GLY A 102 -15.60 -5.12 7.15
C GLY A 102 -16.09 -6.44 7.77
N GLY A 103 -15.46 -6.91 8.86
CA GLY A 103 -15.93 -8.09 9.60
C GLY A 103 -15.83 -9.42 8.83
N SER A 104 -15.03 -9.49 7.79
CA SER A 104 -14.86 -10.69 6.93
C SER A 104 -14.23 -11.89 7.65
N GLY A 105 -13.60 -11.68 8.81
CA GLY A 105 -12.82 -12.68 9.51
C GLY A 105 -11.53 -13.11 8.79
N ILE A 106 -11.15 -12.45 7.71
CA ILE A 106 -9.91 -12.74 6.97
C ILE A 106 -8.74 -12.13 7.73
N ASN A 107 -7.80 -12.98 8.17
CA ASN A 107 -6.58 -12.51 8.79
C ASN A 107 -5.56 -12.11 7.72
N LEU A 108 -5.24 -10.82 7.65
CA LEU A 108 -4.25 -10.26 6.71
C LEU A 108 -2.82 -10.29 7.24
N TYR A 109 -2.61 -10.70 8.49
CA TYR A 109 -1.31 -10.62 9.17
C TYR A 109 -0.72 -11.99 9.45
N TYR A 110 0.59 -12.05 9.40
CA TYR A 110 1.35 -13.21 9.89
C TYR A 110 1.31 -13.28 11.43
N SER A 111 1.87 -14.34 12.00
CA SER A 111 1.88 -14.56 13.45
C SER A 111 2.56 -13.47 14.28
N ASP A 112 3.40 -12.65 13.65
CA ASP A 112 4.08 -11.52 14.29
C ASP A 112 3.22 -10.24 14.34
N SER A 113 2.00 -10.28 13.83
CA SER A 113 1.07 -9.14 13.79
C SER A 113 1.54 -7.92 12.97
N LYS A 114 2.56 -8.08 12.15
CA LYS A 114 3.19 -7.01 11.36
C LYS A 114 3.26 -7.33 9.88
N HIS A 115 3.87 -8.45 9.53
CA HIS A 115 4.00 -8.86 8.14
C HIS A 115 2.67 -9.39 7.59
N GLN A 116 2.50 -9.32 6.28
CA GLN A 116 1.31 -9.84 5.64
C GLN A 116 1.26 -11.36 5.66
N SER A 117 0.07 -11.91 5.87
CA SER A 117 -0.26 -13.31 5.58
C SER A 117 -0.38 -13.52 4.06
N GLU A 118 -0.68 -14.76 3.65
CA GLU A 118 -0.99 -15.06 2.24
C GLU A 118 -2.15 -14.21 1.71
N TYR A 119 -3.20 -14.00 2.50
CA TYR A 119 -4.32 -13.13 2.15
C TYR A 119 -3.91 -11.66 2.07
N GLY A 120 -3.05 -11.20 2.99
CA GLY A 120 -2.53 -9.84 2.95
C GLY A 120 -1.65 -9.60 1.73
N ALA A 121 -0.80 -10.57 1.38
CA ALA A 121 0.03 -10.52 0.17
C ALA A 121 -0.83 -10.50 -1.10
N TYR A 122 -1.89 -11.31 -1.15
CA TYR A 122 -2.85 -11.32 -2.25
C TYR A 122 -3.58 -9.98 -2.41
N LEU A 123 -4.08 -9.42 -1.30
CA LEU A 123 -4.73 -8.10 -1.31
C LEU A 123 -3.77 -7.01 -1.83
N LYS A 124 -2.53 -7.00 -1.35
CA LYS A 124 -1.48 -6.09 -1.85
C LYS A 124 -1.28 -6.24 -3.37
N ALA A 125 -1.19 -7.47 -3.86
CA ALA A 125 -1.04 -7.74 -5.29
C ALA A 125 -2.24 -7.23 -6.10
N CYS A 126 -3.47 -7.42 -5.60
CA CYS A 126 -4.68 -6.89 -6.22
C CYS A 126 -4.67 -5.35 -6.30
N VAL A 127 -4.32 -4.67 -5.22
CA VAL A 127 -4.21 -3.21 -5.20
C VAL A 127 -3.16 -2.72 -6.21
N ASN A 128 -1.97 -3.33 -6.19
CA ASN A 128 -0.91 -2.97 -7.14
C ASN A 128 -1.31 -3.21 -8.59
N TYR A 129 -1.98 -4.32 -8.90
CA TYR A 129 -2.50 -4.59 -10.24
C TYR A 129 -3.43 -3.47 -10.72
N LEU A 130 -4.38 -3.07 -9.89
CA LEU A 130 -5.34 -2.01 -10.25
C LEU A 130 -4.67 -0.64 -10.41
N VAL A 131 -3.66 -0.32 -9.58
CA VAL A 131 -2.87 0.92 -9.73
C VAL A 131 -2.09 0.94 -11.03
N LEU A 132 -1.58 -0.22 -11.47
CA LEU A 132 -0.81 -0.34 -12.72
C LEU A 132 -1.70 -0.23 -13.95
N PHE A 133 -2.79 -0.97 -13.98
CA PHE A 133 -3.58 -1.19 -15.20
C PHE A 133 -4.89 -0.39 -15.24
N GLY A 134 -5.45 0.01 -14.10
CA GLY A 134 -6.69 0.78 -14.02
C GLY A 134 -7.94 0.01 -14.47
N GLU A 135 -7.85 -1.33 -14.54
CA GLU A 135 -8.89 -2.19 -15.06
C GLU A 135 -9.36 -3.19 -14.01
N ARG A 136 -10.67 -3.41 -13.94
CA ARG A 136 -11.26 -4.44 -13.07
C ARG A 136 -10.73 -5.82 -13.40
N PHE A 137 -10.78 -6.72 -12.43
CA PHE A 137 -10.41 -8.11 -12.66
C PHE A 137 -11.35 -8.77 -13.68
N GLY A 138 -10.79 -9.58 -14.58
CA GLY A 138 -11.55 -10.32 -15.57
C GLY A 138 -12.45 -11.41 -14.95
N ALA A 139 -13.14 -12.16 -15.81
CA ALA A 139 -14.12 -13.17 -15.37
C ALA A 139 -13.51 -14.35 -14.58
N ASP A 140 -12.24 -14.64 -14.79
CA ASP A 140 -11.54 -15.79 -14.16
C ASP A 140 -10.16 -15.36 -13.63
N PRO A 141 -10.12 -14.51 -12.59
CA PRO A 141 -8.86 -14.08 -11.99
C PRO A 141 -8.26 -15.17 -11.10
N ALA A 142 -6.94 -15.29 -11.10
CA ALA A 142 -6.23 -16.28 -10.30
C ALA A 142 -6.43 -16.08 -8.80
N ASP A 143 -6.84 -17.11 -8.08
CA ASP A 143 -6.99 -17.12 -6.62
C ASP A 143 -5.67 -17.45 -5.90
N CYS A 144 -4.63 -17.82 -6.62
CA CYS A 144 -3.30 -18.18 -6.09
C CYS A 144 -3.32 -19.27 -5.00
N GLY A 145 -4.25 -20.21 -5.10
CA GLY A 145 -4.41 -21.30 -4.12
C GLY A 145 -5.16 -20.92 -2.84
N LEU A 146 -5.65 -19.69 -2.75
CA LEU A 146 -6.48 -19.24 -1.63
C LEU A 146 -7.91 -19.77 -1.74
N ASN A 147 -8.67 -19.64 -0.66
CA ASN A 147 -10.11 -19.90 -0.72
C ASN A 147 -10.78 -18.92 -1.72
N PRO A 148 -11.53 -19.42 -2.73
CA PRO A 148 -12.07 -18.60 -3.81
C PRO A 148 -12.98 -17.44 -3.32
N ASP A 149 -13.85 -17.70 -2.34
CA ASP A 149 -14.77 -16.68 -1.81
C ASP A 149 -14.00 -15.55 -1.13
N LYS A 150 -12.96 -15.90 -0.35
CA LYS A 150 -12.10 -14.92 0.30
C LYS A 150 -11.28 -14.13 -0.72
N ALA A 151 -10.73 -14.80 -1.73
CA ALA A 151 -9.99 -14.13 -2.80
C ALA A 151 -10.90 -13.16 -3.58
N ALA A 152 -12.14 -13.57 -3.91
CA ALA A 152 -13.13 -12.71 -4.55
C ALA A 152 -13.46 -11.48 -3.70
N TYR A 153 -13.67 -11.66 -2.39
CA TYR A 153 -13.88 -10.54 -1.46
C TYR A 153 -12.69 -9.57 -1.45
N LEU A 154 -11.45 -10.08 -1.39
CA LEU A 154 -10.26 -9.22 -1.39
C LEU A 154 -10.11 -8.43 -2.70
N ARG A 155 -10.42 -9.04 -3.85
CA ARG A 155 -10.46 -8.34 -5.15
C ARG A 155 -11.49 -7.22 -5.14
N SER A 156 -12.70 -7.49 -4.64
CA SER A 156 -13.74 -6.47 -4.56
C SER A 156 -13.35 -5.28 -3.68
N VAL A 157 -12.69 -5.54 -2.55
CA VAL A 157 -12.14 -4.48 -1.69
C VAL A 157 -11.07 -3.67 -2.44
N ALA A 158 -10.15 -4.32 -3.12
CA ALA A 158 -9.12 -3.63 -3.91
C ALA A 158 -9.74 -2.74 -5.00
N GLU A 159 -10.75 -3.24 -5.73
CA GLU A 159 -11.49 -2.46 -6.74
C GLU A 159 -12.17 -1.23 -6.13
N GLN A 160 -12.84 -1.38 -5.00
CA GLN A 160 -13.49 -0.26 -4.30
C GLN A 160 -12.49 0.83 -3.88
N ILE A 161 -11.33 0.42 -3.37
CA ILE A 161 -10.29 1.35 -2.90
C ILE A 161 -9.60 2.08 -4.06
N VAL A 162 -9.30 1.39 -5.15
CA VAL A 162 -8.50 1.96 -6.25
C VAL A 162 -9.37 2.63 -7.30
N LEU A 163 -10.47 1.99 -7.69
CA LEU A 163 -11.33 2.47 -8.79
C LEU A 163 -12.56 3.24 -8.29
N GLY A 164 -12.88 3.14 -6.99
CA GLY A 164 -14.08 3.72 -6.40
C GLY A 164 -15.33 2.85 -6.58
N ASN A 165 -16.40 3.26 -5.90
CA ASN A 165 -17.72 2.68 -6.11
C ASN A 165 -18.35 3.33 -7.33
N GLU A 166 -18.59 2.59 -8.37
CA GLU A 166 -19.53 2.95 -9.43
C GLU A 166 -20.95 2.66 -8.99
#